data_cb9ad33dc2a3a491c330ea1efd24971f
#
_entry.id   cb9ad33dc2a3a491c330ea1efd24971f
#
_cell.length_a   1.000
_cell.length_b   1.000
_cell.length_c   1.000
_cell.angle_alpha   90.00
_cell.angle_beta   90.00
_cell.angle_gamma   90.00
#
_symmetry.space_group_name_H-M   'P 1'
#
loop_
_entity.id
_entity.type
_entity.pdbx_description
1 polymer ?
#
loop_
_entity_poly.entity_id
_entity_poly.type
_entity_poly.pdbx_seq_one_letter_code
_entity_poly.pdbx_strand_id
1 'polypeptide(L)'
;NGGDNIDNLPTSIDIAGIGVKLNDKWSIFAGKQCAAYGGIEFDLNPIEIYEYSDMIENMSNFMSGLNIGYDFAAGQQLNFQVLNSLNGSFESTYGDVDVEPTKVPLVYTLNWNGNFNDVFKTRWSASIMNQGKDEKMTYFALGNELSLGKFGMFLDYMYSKEDIDRKRIITGMLGGGASLPGAEYMSVVTKLNYRFNQNWNVFVKGMYETASLDK
;
A
#
# COMPACT_ATOMS: atom_id res chain seq x y z
N ASN A 1 2.59 9.90 -37.42
CA ASN A 1 2.80 8.48 -37.05
C ASN A 1 4.20 8.35 -36.46
N GLY A 2 4.37 8.77 -35.22
CA GLY A 2 5.54 8.46 -34.43
C GLY A 2 5.37 7.03 -33.92
N GLY A 3 6.14 6.08 -34.43
CA GLY A 3 6.24 4.77 -33.83
C GLY A 3 6.84 4.94 -32.45
N ASP A 4 6.21 4.34 -31.45
CA ASP A 4 6.78 4.26 -30.10
C ASP A 4 8.09 3.47 -30.21
N ASN A 5 9.20 4.20 -30.13
CA ASN A 5 10.51 3.59 -30.09
C ASN A 5 10.66 2.91 -28.73
N ILE A 6 11.15 1.68 -28.71
CA ILE A 6 11.48 0.94 -27.47
C ILE A 6 12.39 1.78 -26.55
N ASP A 7 13.19 2.67 -27.11
CA ASP A 7 14.05 3.61 -26.37
C ASP A 7 13.29 4.73 -25.65
N ASN A 8 11.98 4.89 -25.91
CA ASN A 8 11.10 5.91 -25.29
C ASN A 8 10.16 5.32 -24.23
N LEU A 9 10.40 4.10 -23.76
CA LEU A 9 9.65 3.55 -22.64
C LEU A 9 9.87 4.44 -21.41
N PRO A 10 8.79 4.89 -20.73
CA PRO A 10 8.94 5.71 -19.56
C PRO A 10 9.68 4.91 -18.48
N THR A 11 10.89 5.32 -18.16
CA THR A 11 11.68 4.73 -17.09
C THR A 11 11.19 5.31 -15.77
N SER A 12 10.61 4.49 -14.91
CA SER A 12 10.22 4.88 -13.58
C SER A 12 11.25 4.36 -12.59
N ILE A 13 11.71 5.25 -11.71
CA ILE A 13 12.54 4.87 -10.56
C ILE A 13 11.59 4.67 -9.39
N ASP A 14 11.43 3.44 -8.96
CA ASP A 14 10.54 3.10 -7.85
C ASP A 14 11.18 3.35 -6.48
N ILE A 15 12.46 3.04 -6.34
CA ILE A 15 13.22 3.23 -5.10
C ILE A 15 14.52 3.97 -5.40
N ALA A 16 14.71 5.11 -4.72
CA ALA A 16 15.96 5.88 -4.75
C ALA A 16 16.11 6.68 -3.45
N GLY A 17 17.11 6.34 -2.65
CA GLY A 17 17.27 7.00 -1.35
C GLY A 17 18.53 6.55 -0.63
N ILE A 18 18.67 7.05 0.59
CA ILE A 18 19.79 6.75 1.49
C ILE A 18 19.22 6.14 2.76
N GLY A 19 19.68 4.93 3.08
CA GLY A 19 19.43 4.26 4.35
C GLY A 19 20.61 4.41 5.30
N VAL A 20 20.33 4.76 6.55
CA VAL A 20 21.32 4.86 7.61
C VAL A 20 20.87 4.03 8.82
N LYS A 21 21.72 3.10 9.25
CA LYS A 21 21.54 2.37 10.50
C LYS A 21 22.25 3.14 11.60
N LEU A 22 21.47 3.77 12.50
CA LEU A 22 22.02 4.60 13.58
C LEU A 22 22.64 3.74 14.69
N ASN A 23 22.00 2.61 14.99
CA ASN A 23 22.47 1.58 15.93
C ASN A 23 21.68 0.28 15.67
N ASP A 24 21.79 -0.71 16.56
CA ASP A 24 21.11 -2.00 16.41
C ASP A 24 19.58 -1.93 16.47
N LYS A 25 19.03 -0.81 16.95
CA LYS A 25 17.57 -0.63 17.10
C LYS A 25 16.97 0.40 16.15
N TRP A 26 17.74 1.39 15.70
CA TRP A 26 17.22 2.52 14.96
C TRP A 26 17.80 2.59 13.55
N SER A 27 16.92 2.76 12.59
CA SER A 27 17.25 3.00 11.20
C SER A 27 16.46 4.17 10.63
N ILE A 28 17.00 4.84 9.63
CA ILE A 28 16.36 5.92 8.90
C ILE A 28 16.56 5.65 7.42
N PHE A 29 15.50 5.84 6.62
CA PHE A 29 15.59 5.87 5.17
C PHE A 29 14.98 7.19 4.66
N ALA A 30 15.71 7.90 3.81
CA ALA A 30 15.27 9.14 3.19
C ALA A 30 15.36 9.03 1.67
N GLY A 31 14.28 9.36 0.96
CA GLY A 31 14.20 9.28 -0.49
C GLY A 31 12.88 8.70 -0.98
N LYS A 32 12.83 8.34 -2.28
CA LYS A 32 11.69 7.64 -2.86
C LYS A 32 11.70 6.18 -2.41
N GLN A 33 10.60 5.72 -1.87
CA GLN A 33 10.47 4.43 -1.21
C GLN A 33 9.06 3.89 -1.27
N CYS A 34 8.92 2.59 -1.00
CA CYS A 34 7.62 1.96 -0.84
C CYS A 34 6.91 2.48 0.41
N ALA A 35 5.62 2.76 0.29
CA ALA A 35 4.79 3.12 1.43
C ALA A 35 4.60 1.92 2.36
N ALA A 36 4.68 2.13 3.67
CA ALA A 36 4.51 1.09 4.68
C ALA A 36 3.04 0.82 5.00
N TYR A 37 2.22 0.61 3.97
CA TYR A 37 0.77 0.46 4.11
C TYR A 37 0.33 -0.84 4.79
N GLY A 38 1.22 -1.77 5.06
CA GLY A 38 0.87 -3.05 5.70
C GLY A 38 0.14 -4.00 4.75
N GLY A 39 -0.37 -5.10 5.32
CA GLY A 39 -0.88 -6.22 4.53
C GLY A 39 0.26 -7.14 4.05
N ILE A 40 0.02 -8.42 4.00
CA ILE A 40 0.99 -9.41 3.49
C ILE A 40 1.02 -9.36 1.96
N GLU A 41 -0.15 -9.19 1.34
CA GLU A 41 -0.28 -9.11 -0.11
C GLU A 41 0.61 -8.01 -0.72
N PHE A 42 0.75 -6.87 -0.02
CA PHE A 42 1.52 -5.72 -0.48
C PHE A 42 3.02 -6.01 -0.70
N ASP A 43 3.57 -7.00 0.03
CA ASP A 43 4.98 -7.39 -0.10
C ASP A 43 5.22 -8.54 -1.08
N LEU A 44 4.16 -9.19 -1.54
CA LEU A 44 4.30 -10.35 -2.42
C LEU A 44 4.59 -9.94 -3.86
N ASN A 45 5.42 -10.73 -4.52
CA ASN A 45 5.66 -10.58 -5.94
C ASN A 45 4.42 -11.03 -6.73
N PRO A 46 4.06 -10.37 -7.86
CA PRO A 46 2.95 -10.77 -8.72
C PRO A 46 2.94 -12.25 -9.12
N ILE A 47 4.11 -12.87 -9.30
CA ILE A 47 4.22 -14.30 -9.62
C ILE A 47 3.71 -15.21 -8.48
N GLU A 48 3.66 -14.70 -7.25
CA GLU A 48 3.24 -15.47 -6.08
C GLU A 48 1.74 -15.37 -5.81
N ILE A 49 1.06 -14.40 -6.40
CA ILE A 49 -0.35 -14.10 -6.10
C ILE A 49 -1.28 -14.09 -7.30
N TYR A 50 -0.76 -14.08 -8.53
CA TYR A 50 -1.49 -14.03 -9.80
C TYR A 50 -2.17 -12.68 -10.07
N GLU A 51 -2.91 -12.10 -9.12
CA GLU A 51 -3.63 -10.82 -9.22
C GLU A 51 -3.67 -10.15 -7.86
N TYR A 52 -3.43 -8.83 -7.80
CA TYR A 52 -3.59 -8.04 -6.58
C TYR A 52 -5.07 -7.70 -6.33
N SER A 53 -5.40 -7.41 -5.07
CA SER A 53 -6.68 -6.80 -4.73
C SER A 53 -6.79 -5.39 -5.29
N ASP A 54 -8.02 -4.93 -5.56
CA ASP A 54 -8.29 -3.56 -6.00
C ASP A 54 -7.71 -2.52 -5.03
N MET A 55 -7.69 -2.83 -3.74
CA MET A 55 -7.08 -1.98 -2.73
C MET A 55 -5.60 -1.74 -3.02
N ILE A 56 -4.83 -2.79 -3.27
CA ILE A 56 -3.38 -2.70 -3.51
C ILE A 56 -3.08 -2.15 -4.91
N GLU A 57 -3.80 -2.59 -5.93
CA GLU A 57 -3.58 -2.17 -7.32
C GLU A 57 -3.77 -0.67 -7.50
N ASN A 58 -4.73 -0.07 -6.77
CA ASN A 58 -5.07 1.34 -6.91
C ASN A 58 -4.45 2.25 -5.82
N MET A 59 -3.55 1.74 -4.97
CA MET A 59 -2.79 2.56 -4.03
C MET A 59 -1.50 3.10 -4.65
N SER A 60 -1.14 4.35 -4.29
CA SER A 60 0.15 4.93 -4.68
C SER A 60 1.26 4.32 -3.84
N ASN A 61 2.07 3.45 -4.43
CA ASN A 61 3.01 2.61 -3.68
C ASN A 61 4.37 3.28 -3.46
N PHE A 62 4.85 4.08 -4.41
CA PHE A 62 6.20 4.66 -4.37
C PHE A 62 6.14 6.18 -4.22
N MET A 63 6.56 6.67 -3.07
CA MET A 63 6.51 8.09 -2.70
C MET A 63 7.81 8.52 -2.04
N SER A 64 8.12 9.82 -2.13
CA SER A 64 9.33 10.40 -1.54
C SER A 64 9.08 10.89 -0.13
N GLY A 65 10.02 10.62 0.78
CA GLY A 65 9.94 11.10 2.15
C GLY A 65 10.92 10.40 3.10
N LEU A 66 10.50 10.25 4.33
CA LEU A 66 11.29 9.72 5.44
C LEU A 66 10.60 8.53 6.09
N ASN A 67 11.36 7.48 6.38
CA ASN A 67 10.96 6.37 7.23
C ASN A 67 11.93 6.24 8.40
N ILE A 68 11.40 6.07 9.60
CA ILE A 68 12.14 5.78 10.84
C ILE A 68 11.71 4.41 11.30
N GLY A 69 12.66 3.47 11.33
CA GLY A 69 12.46 2.11 11.83
C GLY A 69 13.00 1.96 13.24
N TYR A 70 12.25 1.27 14.10
CA TYR A 70 12.63 0.94 15.47
C TYR A 70 12.41 -0.54 15.78
N ASP A 71 13.52 -1.27 15.93
CA ASP A 71 13.53 -2.68 16.34
C ASP A 71 13.47 -2.75 17.88
N PHE A 72 12.27 -2.88 18.45
CA PHE A 72 12.06 -2.82 19.90
C PHE A 72 12.28 -4.17 20.59
N ALA A 73 12.15 -5.27 19.86
CA ALA A 73 12.43 -6.63 20.30
C ALA A 73 12.84 -7.52 19.11
N ALA A 74 13.34 -8.72 19.38
CA ALA A 74 13.68 -9.67 18.34
C ALA A 74 12.45 -9.98 17.46
N GLY A 75 12.56 -9.76 16.15
CA GLY A 75 11.47 -9.93 15.19
C GLY A 75 10.34 -8.93 15.31
N GLN A 76 10.51 -7.81 16.03
CA GLN A 76 9.48 -6.81 16.23
C GLN A 76 9.98 -5.43 15.82
N GLN A 77 9.37 -4.85 14.78
CA GLN A 77 9.74 -3.55 14.26
C GLN A 77 8.53 -2.61 14.14
N LEU A 78 8.70 -1.39 14.60
CA LEU A 78 7.82 -0.27 14.30
C LEU A 78 8.45 0.63 13.23
N ASN A 79 7.66 1.06 12.27
CA ASN A 79 8.04 2.04 11.28
C ASN A 79 7.11 3.26 11.40
N PHE A 80 7.70 4.44 11.50
CA PHE A 80 7.00 5.70 11.32
C PHE A 80 7.46 6.33 10.02
N GLN A 81 6.51 6.55 9.11
CA GLN A 81 6.80 7.03 7.76
C GLN A 81 6.03 8.30 7.47
N VAL A 82 6.70 9.27 6.84
CA VAL A 82 6.11 10.51 6.34
C VAL A 82 6.53 10.67 4.89
N LEU A 83 5.56 10.59 3.97
CA LEU A 83 5.82 10.65 2.53
C LEU A 83 4.98 11.75 1.88
N ASN A 84 5.49 12.28 0.76
CA ASN A 84 4.72 13.16 -0.11
C ASN A 84 3.63 12.36 -0.82
N SER A 85 2.38 12.69 -0.58
CA SER A 85 1.22 11.98 -1.14
C SER A 85 0.93 12.30 -2.61
N LEU A 86 1.56 13.34 -3.19
CA LEU A 86 1.38 13.73 -4.59
C LEU A 86 2.67 13.48 -5.38
N ASN A 87 2.61 12.56 -6.34
CA ASN A 87 3.70 12.33 -7.32
C ASN A 87 3.60 13.28 -8.53
N GLY A 88 2.54 14.07 -8.63
CA GLY A 88 2.27 15.04 -9.69
C GLY A 88 1.46 16.24 -9.16
N SER A 89 0.73 16.91 -10.02
CA SER A 89 -0.17 18.00 -9.59
C SER A 89 -1.43 17.43 -8.91
N PHE A 90 -2.12 18.29 -8.16
CA PHE A 90 -3.39 17.94 -7.55
C PHE A 90 -4.43 17.54 -8.62
N GLU A 91 -4.53 18.34 -9.71
CA GLU A 91 -5.45 18.07 -10.81
C GLU A 91 -5.12 16.75 -11.53
N SER A 92 -3.83 16.39 -11.66
CA SER A 92 -3.44 15.10 -12.26
C SER A 92 -3.85 13.90 -11.41
N THR A 93 -4.01 14.10 -10.09
CA THR A 93 -4.38 13.04 -9.15
C THR A 93 -5.89 12.92 -9.02
N TYR A 94 -6.61 14.03 -8.89
CA TYR A 94 -8.03 14.04 -8.55
C TYR A 94 -8.94 14.52 -9.67
N GLY A 95 -8.39 15.09 -10.76
CA GLY A 95 -9.14 15.77 -11.81
C GLY A 95 -9.56 17.18 -11.38
N ASP A 96 -10.55 17.72 -12.07
CA ASP A 96 -11.10 19.05 -11.81
C ASP A 96 -12.17 18.99 -10.70
N VAL A 97 -11.71 18.73 -9.46
CA VAL A 97 -12.59 18.71 -8.28
C VAL A 97 -12.68 20.10 -7.65
N ASP A 98 -13.87 20.48 -7.17
CA ASP A 98 -14.09 21.76 -6.47
C ASP A 98 -13.63 21.66 -5.01
N VAL A 99 -12.31 21.47 -4.83
CA VAL A 99 -11.64 21.36 -3.53
C VAL A 99 -10.34 22.16 -3.56
N GLU A 100 -10.08 22.93 -2.51
CA GLU A 100 -8.82 23.67 -2.36
C GLU A 100 -7.67 22.69 -2.12
N PRO A 101 -6.60 22.70 -2.96
CA PRO A 101 -5.45 21.82 -2.76
C PRO A 101 -4.77 22.05 -1.40
N THR A 102 -4.33 20.97 -0.77
CA THR A 102 -3.53 21.08 0.45
C THR A 102 -2.14 21.67 0.16
N LYS A 103 -1.65 22.51 1.08
CA LYS A 103 -0.26 23.02 1.05
C LYS A 103 0.74 22.00 1.60
N VAL A 104 0.24 20.95 2.26
CA VAL A 104 1.03 19.91 2.94
C VAL A 104 0.56 18.54 2.48
N PRO A 105 0.87 18.13 1.23
CA PRO A 105 0.43 16.84 0.68
C PRO A 105 1.26 15.71 1.27
N LEU A 106 1.00 15.35 2.53
CA LEU A 106 1.72 14.31 3.25
C LEU A 106 0.79 13.17 3.65
N VAL A 107 1.36 11.97 3.63
CA VAL A 107 0.82 10.80 4.29
C VAL A 107 1.71 10.41 5.46
N TYR A 108 1.08 10.17 6.58
CA TYR A 108 1.69 9.70 7.83
C TYR A 108 1.27 8.27 8.04
N THR A 109 2.22 7.37 8.22
CA THR A 109 1.95 5.94 8.42
C THR A 109 2.68 5.45 9.66
N LEU A 110 1.97 4.73 10.51
CA LEU A 110 2.55 3.88 11.55
C LEU A 110 2.34 2.42 11.12
N ASN A 111 3.43 1.67 11.07
CA ASN A 111 3.41 0.26 10.70
C ASN A 111 4.12 -0.58 11.75
N TRP A 112 3.54 -1.73 12.09
CA TRP A 112 4.17 -2.75 12.92
C TRP A 112 4.36 -4.03 12.14
N ASN A 113 5.62 -4.47 12.04
CA ASN A 113 6.01 -5.76 11.50
C ASN A 113 6.42 -6.67 12.64
N GLY A 114 5.66 -7.74 12.86
CA GLY A 114 5.95 -8.77 13.86
C GLY A 114 6.32 -10.09 13.20
N ASN A 115 7.35 -10.75 13.73
CA ASN A 115 7.72 -12.10 13.38
C ASN A 115 7.83 -12.93 14.67
N PHE A 116 7.00 -13.96 14.76
CA PHE A 116 6.94 -14.87 15.91
C PHE A 116 7.46 -16.24 15.49
N ASN A 117 8.76 -16.45 15.66
CA ASN A 117 9.50 -17.67 15.36
C ASN A 117 9.35 -18.19 13.93
N ASP A 118 9.19 -17.28 12.95
CA ASP A 118 8.94 -17.60 11.54
C ASP A 118 7.66 -18.44 11.29
N VAL A 119 6.85 -18.62 12.31
CA VAL A 119 5.57 -19.34 12.23
C VAL A 119 4.42 -18.40 11.98
N PHE A 120 4.39 -17.27 12.69
CA PHE A 120 3.35 -16.27 12.55
C PHE A 120 3.98 -14.89 12.34
N LYS A 121 3.49 -14.16 11.32
CA LYS A 121 3.94 -12.79 11.04
C LYS A 121 2.75 -11.85 10.97
N THR A 122 2.99 -10.61 11.37
CA THR A 122 2.03 -9.51 11.24
C THR A 122 2.63 -8.38 10.42
N ARG A 123 1.77 -7.69 9.65
CA ARG A 123 2.05 -6.42 8.99
C ARG A 123 0.85 -5.50 9.14
N TRP A 124 0.78 -4.84 10.28
CA TRP A 124 -0.32 -3.95 10.61
C TRP A 124 0.08 -2.51 10.39
N SER A 125 -0.83 -1.72 9.86
CA SER A 125 -0.58 -0.30 9.66
C SER A 125 -1.83 0.54 9.85
N ALA A 126 -1.60 1.82 10.15
CA ALA A 126 -2.60 2.86 10.10
C ALA A 126 -1.98 4.10 9.45
N SER A 127 -2.72 4.73 8.55
CA SER A 127 -2.25 5.89 7.79
C SER A 127 -3.30 7.00 7.75
N ILE A 128 -2.83 8.24 7.76
CA ILE A 128 -3.63 9.42 7.48
C ILE A 128 -2.94 10.22 6.38
N MET A 129 -3.68 10.55 5.34
CA MET A 129 -3.19 11.32 4.18
C MET A 129 -3.99 12.61 4.03
N ASN A 130 -3.28 13.73 3.86
CA ASN A 130 -3.91 14.98 3.47
C ASN A 130 -4.19 14.92 1.97
N GLN A 131 -5.47 15.00 1.59
CA GLN A 131 -5.91 14.99 0.19
C GLN A 131 -6.11 16.42 -0.32
N GLY A 132 -6.95 17.18 0.32
CA GLY A 132 -7.19 18.59 0.11
C GLY A 132 -6.86 19.42 1.36
N LYS A 133 -7.33 20.65 1.42
CA LYS A 133 -7.08 21.57 2.54
C LYS A 133 -7.68 21.03 3.85
N ASP A 134 -8.92 20.53 3.78
CA ASP A 134 -9.66 19.97 4.89
C ASP A 134 -9.97 18.47 4.70
N GLU A 135 -9.77 17.96 3.49
CA GLU A 135 -10.06 16.60 3.07
C GLU A 135 -8.90 15.65 3.41
N LYS A 136 -9.25 14.46 3.88
CA LYS A 136 -8.32 13.44 4.33
C LYS A 136 -8.70 12.06 3.80
N MET A 137 -7.71 11.21 3.74
CA MET A 137 -7.90 9.76 3.62
C MET A 137 -7.38 9.11 4.89
N THR A 138 -8.14 8.19 5.43
CA THR A 138 -7.69 7.26 6.48
C THR A 138 -7.60 5.86 5.90
N TYR A 139 -6.56 5.14 6.29
CA TYR A 139 -6.34 3.78 5.84
C TYR A 139 -5.81 2.94 6.99
N PHE A 140 -6.22 1.68 7.07
CA PHE A 140 -5.56 0.69 7.91
C PHE A 140 -5.54 -0.70 7.27
N ALA A 141 -4.54 -1.48 7.64
CA ALA A 141 -4.37 -2.86 7.22
C ALA A 141 -3.98 -3.75 8.40
N LEU A 142 -4.54 -4.96 8.42
CA LEU A 142 -4.21 -6.01 9.38
C LEU A 142 -3.78 -7.24 8.59
N GLY A 143 -2.49 -7.30 8.24
CA GLY A 143 -1.92 -8.44 7.53
C GLY A 143 -1.39 -9.49 8.50
N ASN A 144 -1.75 -10.76 8.27
CA ASN A 144 -1.35 -11.89 9.10
C ASN A 144 -0.93 -13.05 8.21
N GLU A 145 0.25 -13.62 8.47
CA GLU A 145 0.78 -14.79 7.76
C GLU A 145 1.05 -15.91 8.75
N LEU A 146 0.64 -17.12 8.39
CA LEU A 146 0.91 -18.34 9.13
C LEU A 146 1.69 -19.33 8.25
N SER A 147 2.81 -19.85 8.77
CA SER A 147 3.67 -20.83 8.11
C SER A 147 3.84 -22.06 8.96
N LEU A 148 3.29 -23.21 8.54
CA LEU A 148 3.33 -24.50 9.24
C LEU A 148 3.97 -25.58 8.35
N GLY A 149 5.28 -25.56 8.28
CA GLY A 149 6.04 -26.51 7.47
C GLY A 149 5.71 -26.41 5.97
N LYS A 150 4.91 -27.32 5.45
CA LYS A 150 4.50 -27.34 4.03
C LYS A 150 3.27 -26.48 3.75
N PHE A 151 2.53 -26.09 4.76
CA PHE A 151 1.33 -25.28 4.67
C PHE A 151 1.66 -23.82 4.98
N GLY A 152 1.16 -22.92 4.16
CA GLY A 152 1.20 -21.47 4.37
C GLY A 152 -0.16 -20.84 4.12
N MET A 153 -0.46 -19.80 4.85
CA MET A 153 -1.68 -19.01 4.72
C MET A 153 -1.39 -17.55 5.02
N PHE A 154 -1.99 -16.62 4.28
CA PHE A 154 -2.13 -15.27 4.78
C PHE A 154 -3.60 -14.82 4.75
N LEU A 155 -3.90 -13.85 5.60
CA LEU A 155 -5.17 -13.16 5.68
C LEU A 155 -4.90 -11.67 5.89
N ASP A 156 -5.34 -10.86 4.95
CA ASP A 156 -5.30 -9.41 5.02
C ASP A 156 -6.73 -8.86 5.14
N TYR A 157 -6.90 -7.90 6.05
CA TYR A 157 -8.03 -7.03 6.09
C TYR A 157 -7.55 -5.60 5.87
N MET A 158 -8.09 -4.91 4.88
CA MET A 158 -7.72 -3.55 4.51
C MET A 158 -8.97 -2.69 4.39
N TYR A 159 -8.88 -1.45 4.87
CA TYR A 159 -9.97 -0.49 4.81
C TYR A 159 -9.43 0.90 4.54
N SER A 160 -10.08 1.66 3.68
CA SER A 160 -9.85 3.08 3.51
C SER A 160 -11.15 3.86 3.46
N LYS A 161 -11.11 5.05 4.06
CA LYS A 161 -12.12 6.09 3.91
C LYS A 161 -11.44 7.32 3.33
N GLU A 162 -11.99 7.84 2.25
CA GLU A 162 -11.41 8.89 1.42
C GLU A 162 -12.43 10.01 1.23
N ASP A 163 -12.09 11.21 1.67
CA ASP A 163 -12.95 12.38 1.44
C ASP A 163 -13.02 12.74 -0.06
N ILE A 164 -11.94 12.41 -0.81
CA ILE A 164 -11.89 12.48 -2.28
C ILE A 164 -11.43 11.10 -2.79
N ASP A 165 -12.21 10.47 -3.67
CA ASP A 165 -11.89 9.15 -4.24
C ASP A 165 -10.51 9.14 -4.95
N ARG A 166 -9.46 8.80 -4.21
CA ARG A 166 -8.10 8.76 -4.72
C ARG A 166 -7.84 7.52 -5.56
N LYS A 167 -8.42 6.40 -5.20
CA LYS A 167 -8.30 5.14 -5.95
C LYS A 167 -9.03 5.21 -7.27
N ARG A 168 -10.03 6.10 -7.36
CA ARG A 168 -10.84 6.33 -8.56
C ARG A 168 -11.56 5.09 -9.09
N ILE A 169 -11.73 4.06 -8.27
CA ILE A 169 -12.45 2.83 -8.65
C ILE A 169 -13.92 3.19 -8.88
N ILE A 170 -14.58 3.80 -7.89
CA ILE A 170 -15.99 4.22 -8.01
C ILE A 170 -16.12 5.32 -9.05
N THR A 171 -15.23 6.31 -9.04
CA THR A 171 -15.20 7.38 -10.06
C THR A 171 -15.14 6.78 -11.47
N GLY A 172 -14.30 5.79 -11.70
CA GLY A 172 -14.18 5.10 -12.98
C GLY A 172 -15.45 4.35 -13.38
N MET A 173 -16.08 3.65 -12.43
CA MET A 173 -17.32 2.91 -12.64
C MET A 173 -18.50 3.82 -13.02
N LEU A 174 -18.52 5.05 -12.51
CA LEU A 174 -19.58 6.02 -12.76
C LEU A 174 -19.30 6.98 -13.92
N GLY A 175 -18.31 6.70 -14.76
CA GLY A 175 -18.07 7.40 -16.01
C GLY A 175 -16.81 8.28 -16.04
N GLY A 176 -15.99 8.29 -14.98
CA GLY A 176 -14.73 9.01 -14.94
C GLY A 176 -14.89 10.53 -14.77
N GLY A 177 -13.85 11.29 -15.04
CA GLY A 177 -13.83 12.74 -14.86
C GLY A 177 -13.16 13.12 -13.55
N ALA A 178 -13.70 14.11 -12.82
CA ALA A 178 -13.23 14.49 -11.49
C ALA A 178 -13.49 13.37 -10.48
N SER A 179 -12.59 13.22 -9.51
CA SER A 179 -12.77 12.26 -8.42
C SER A 179 -14.02 12.57 -7.60
N LEU A 180 -14.81 11.56 -7.27
CA LEU A 180 -16.03 11.71 -6.49
C LEU A 180 -15.70 11.95 -5.00
N PRO A 181 -16.56 12.68 -4.26
CA PRO A 181 -16.40 12.83 -2.82
C PRO A 181 -16.87 11.58 -2.08
N GLY A 182 -16.24 11.31 -0.92
CA GLY A 182 -16.70 10.36 0.07
C GLY A 182 -16.67 8.90 -0.39
N ALA A 183 -15.49 8.35 -0.67
CA ALA A 183 -15.35 6.94 -1.04
C ALA A 183 -14.89 6.08 0.15
N GLU A 184 -15.50 4.91 0.30
CA GLU A 184 -15.08 3.88 1.26
C GLU A 184 -14.79 2.58 0.53
N TYR A 185 -13.65 1.97 0.87
CA TYR A 185 -13.18 0.71 0.29
C TYR A 185 -12.81 -0.26 1.40
N MET A 186 -13.17 -1.52 1.22
CA MET A 186 -12.77 -2.60 2.10
C MET A 186 -12.40 -3.82 1.29
N SER A 187 -11.26 -4.44 1.62
CA SER A 187 -10.79 -5.68 1.01
C SER A 187 -10.43 -6.69 2.08
N VAL A 188 -10.90 -7.92 1.90
CA VAL A 188 -10.46 -9.10 2.64
C VAL A 188 -9.80 -10.03 1.65
N VAL A 189 -8.53 -10.32 1.85
CA VAL A 189 -7.74 -11.14 0.92
C VAL A 189 -7.13 -12.32 1.68
N THR A 190 -7.24 -13.50 1.14
CA THR A 190 -6.61 -14.69 1.70
C THR A 190 -5.97 -15.54 0.62
N LYS A 191 -4.85 -16.16 0.96
CA LYS A 191 -4.19 -17.17 0.14
C LYS A 191 -3.80 -18.33 1.01
N LEU A 192 -4.14 -19.52 0.55
CA LEU A 192 -3.72 -20.79 1.13
C LEU A 192 -2.75 -21.44 0.16
N ASN A 193 -1.60 -21.90 0.63
CA ASN A 193 -0.66 -22.63 -0.20
C ASN A 193 -0.18 -23.90 0.47
N TYR A 194 0.10 -24.92 -0.35
CA TYR A 194 0.65 -26.19 0.12
C TYR A 194 1.80 -26.61 -0.79
N ARG A 195 2.97 -26.80 -0.20
CA ARG A 195 4.18 -27.26 -0.88
C ARG A 195 4.32 -28.77 -0.74
N PHE A 196 4.00 -29.52 -1.79
CA PHE A 196 4.14 -30.98 -1.81
C PHE A 196 5.60 -31.42 -1.67
N ASN A 197 6.49 -30.78 -2.45
CA ASN A 197 7.93 -31.01 -2.46
C ASN A 197 8.67 -29.74 -2.95
N GLN A 198 9.96 -29.85 -3.25
CA GLN A 198 10.77 -28.71 -3.68
C GLN A 198 10.34 -28.12 -5.04
N ASN A 199 9.68 -28.90 -5.89
CA ASN A 199 9.34 -28.51 -7.27
C ASN A 199 7.86 -28.17 -7.45
N TRP A 200 6.99 -28.57 -6.51
CA TRP A 200 5.55 -28.42 -6.63
C TRP A 200 4.94 -27.70 -5.45
N ASN A 201 4.26 -26.60 -5.76
CA ASN A 201 3.43 -25.85 -4.85
C ASN A 201 2.07 -25.61 -5.51
N VAL A 202 1.01 -25.74 -4.74
CA VAL A 202 -0.34 -25.37 -5.17
C VAL A 202 -0.89 -24.30 -4.24
N PHE A 203 -1.59 -23.33 -4.77
CA PHE A 203 -2.26 -22.33 -3.96
C PHE A 203 -3.66 -22.01 -4.47
N VAL A 204 -4.46 -21.49 -3.57
CA VAL A 204 -5.76 -20.88 -3.83
C VAL A 204 -5.77 -19.50 -3.19
N LYS A 205 -6.18 -18.48 -3.94
CA LYS A 205 -6.37 -17.12 -3.44
C LYS A 205 -7.84 -16.73 -3.61
N GLY A 206 -8.39 -16.04 -2.62
CA GLY A 206 -9.73 -15.48 -2.66
C GLY A 206 -9.72 -14.05 -2.15
N MET A 207 -10.57 -13.20 -2.74
CA MET A 207 -10.76 -11.80 -2.36
C MET A 207 -12.24 -11.50 -2.22
N TYR A 208 -12.58 -10.69 -1.22
CA TYR A 208 -13.89 -10.07 -1.08
C TYR A 208 -13.70 -8.58 -0.91
N GLU A 209 -14.27 -7.81 -1.82
CA GLU A 209 -14.03 -6.38 -1.91
C GLU A 209 -15.36 -5.62 -1.99
N THR A 210 -15.41 -4.49 -1.32
CA THR A 210 -16.55 -3.58 -1.36
C THR A 210 -16.08 -2.15 -1.60
N ALA A 211 -16.90 -1.42 -2.33
CA ALA A 211 -16.73 0.00 -2.60
C ALA A 211 -18.07 0.70 -2.42
N SER A 212 -18.10 1.82 -1.70
CA SER A 212 -19.30 2.61 -1.47
C SER A 212 -18.97 4.11 -1.43
N LEU A 213 -19.96 4.95 -1.75
CA LEU A 213 -19.89 6.38 -1.51
C LEU A 213 -20.60 6.70 -0.20
N ASP A 214 -19.99 7.60 0.59
CA ASP A 214 -20.69 8.24 1.71
C ASP A 214 -21.91 9.00 1.17
N LYS A 215 -23.06 8.81 1.79
CA LYS A 215 -24.30 9.51 1.42
C LYS A 215 -24.34 10.90 2.02
#